data_cbc2926c83bd7ee0897024bc572e47d5
#
_entry.id   cbc2926c83bd7ee0897024bc572e47d5
#
_cell.length_a   1.000
_cell.length_b   1.000
_cell.length_c   1.000
_cell.angle_alpha   90.00
_cell.angle_beta   90.00
_cell.angle_gamma   90.00
#
_symmetry.space_group_name_H-M   'P 1'
#
loop_
_entity.id
_entity.type
_entity.pdbx_description
1 polymer ?
#
loop_
_entity_poly.entity_id
_entity_poly.type
_entity_poly.pdbx_seq_one_letter_code
_entity_poly.pdbx_strand_id
1 'polypeptide(L)' 'MKMGEIDIHDYARQLLEAHGEMAVVEAAQKARNFEEMGETEEAETWRGIEAALKQMRGPHVS' A
#
# COMPACT_ATOMS: atom_id res chain seq x y z
N MET A 1 -17.86 -2.19 -0.37
CA MET A 1 -16.99 -3.15 0.25
C MET A 1 -15.94 -2.46 1.07
N LYS A 2 -15.64 -2.98 2.23
CA LYS A 2 -14.71 -2.34 3.09
C LYS A 2 -13.31 -2.80 2.82
N MET A 3 -12.41 -1.87 2.75
CA MET A 3 -11.03 -2.19 2.52
C MET A 3 -10.49 -3.06 3.64
N GLY A 4 -11.00 -2.90 4.82
CA GLY A 4 -10.54 -3.66 5.95
C GLY A 4 -10.79 -5.13 5.84
N GLU A 5 -11.69 -5.54 4.95
CA GLU A 5 -11.96 -6.94 4.78
C GLU A 5 -11.05 -7.57 3.74
N ILE A 6 -10.23 -6.80 3.10
CA ILE A 6 -9.32 -7.31 2.10
C ILE A 6 -7.98 -7.55 2.75
N ASP A 7 -7.39 -8.70 2.42
CA ASP A 7 -6.06 -9.00 2.91
C ASP A 7 -5.10 -7.99 2.31
N ILE A 8 -4.50 -7.20 3.16
CA ILE A 8 -3.60 -6.16 2.70
C ILE A 8 -2.43 -6.73 1.91
N HIS A 9 -1.93 -7.89 2.34
CA HIS A 9 -0.84 -8.51 1.61
C HIS A 9 -1.26 -8.93 0.22
N ASP A 10 -2.46 -9.49 0.09
CA ASP A 10 -2.94 -9.88 -1.22
C ASP A 10 -3.09 -8.68 -2.13
N TYR A 11 -3.66 -7.62 -1.60
CA TYR A 11 -3.85 -6.44 -2.40
C TYR A 11 -2.52 -5.84 -2.81
N ALA A 12 -1.58 -5.80 -1.88
CA ALA A 12 -0.26 -5.27 -2.18
C ALA A 12 0.42 -6.08 -3.26
N ARG A 13 0.28 -7.40 -3.19
CA ARG A 13 0.90 -8.25 -4.19
C ARG A 13 0.31 -7.99 -5.57
N GLN A 14 -1.01 -7.87 -5.65
CA GLN A 14 -1.63 -7.59 -6.92
C GLN A 14 -1.18 -6.25 -7.48
N LEU A 15 -1.08 -5.28 -6.61
CA LEU A 15 -0.64 -3.96 -7.03
C LEU A 15 0.80 -4.01 -7.54
N LEU A 16 1.63 -4.76 -6.83
CA LEU A 16 3.02 -4.90 -7.23
C LEU A 16 3.14 -5.58 -8.58
N GLU A 17 2.33 -6.60 -8.80
CA GLU A 17 2.36 -7.30 -10.07
C GLU A 17 1.88 -6.43 -11.22
N ALA A 18 0.92 -5.57 -10.94
CA ALA A 18 0.37 -4.73 -11.99
C ALA A 18 1.24 -3.52 -12.28
N HIS A 19 1.86 -2.96 -11.26
CA HIS A 19 2.54 -1.67 -11.40
C HIS A 19 4.03 -1.72 -11.10
N GLY A 20 4.52 -2.83 -10.67
CA GLY A 20 5.94 -2.95 -10.39
C GLY A 20 6.38 -2.01 -9.29
N GLU A 21 7.52 -1.40 -9.47
CA GLU A 21 8.05 -0.53 -8.45
C GLU A 21 7.20 0.70 -8.21
N MET A 22 6.39 1.06 -9.18
CA MET A 22 5.51 2.21 -9.00
C MET A 22 4.44 1.95 -7.96
N ALA A 23 4.21 0.70 -7.64
CA ALA A 23 3.18 0.38 -6.65
C ALA A 23 3.48 1.05 -5.32
N VAL A 24 4.75 1.05 -4.90
CA VAL A 24 5.11 1.68 -3.64
C VAL A 24 4.85 3.17 -3.68
N VAL A 25 5.23 3.80 -4.79
CA VAL A 25 5.02 5.23 -4.93
C VAL A 25 3.54 5.56 -4.91
N GLU A 26 2.75 4.75 -5.60
CA GLU A 26 1.32 5.00 -5.66
C GLU A 26 0.68 4.83 -4.29
N ALA A 27 1.08 3.81 -3.56
CA ALA A 27 0.52 3.60 -2.24
C ALA A 27 0.88 4.75 -1.31
N ALA A 28 2.13 5.19 -1.37
CA ALA A 28 2.56 6.29 -0.53
C ALA A 28 1.80 7.57 -0.85
N GLN A 29 1.58 7.82 -2.14
CA GLN A 29 0.85 9.01 -2.53
C GLN A 29 -0.60 8.96 -2.09
N LYS A 30 -1.23 7.80 -2.21
CA LYS A 30 -2.60 7.68 -1.78
C LYS A 30 -2.72 7.88 -0.28
N ALA A 31 -1.78 7.31 0.48
CA ALA A 31 -1.80 7.50 1.91
C ALA A 31 -1.69 8.97 2.26
N ARG A 32 -0.80 9.66 1.58
CA ARG A 32 -0.60 11.07 1.85
C ARG A 32 -1.85 11.88 1.50
N ASN A 33 -2.46 11.56 0.37
CA ASN A 33 -3.66 12.28 -0.04
C ASN A 33 -4.76 12.10 0.98
N PHE A 34 -4.95 10.89 1.46
CA PHE A 34 -5.98 10.65 2.46
C PHE A 34 -5.66 11.35 3.76
N GLU A 35 -4.38 11.40 4.13
CA GLU A 35 -4.00 12.13 5.33
C GLU A 35 -4.34 13.61 5.21
N GLU A 36 -4.11 14.17 4.05
CA GLU A 36 -4.39 15.58 3.84
C GLU A 36 -5.88 15.87 3.86
N MET A 37 -6.68 14.88 3.47
CA MET A 37 -8.11 15.06 3.48
C MET A 37 -8.73 14.73 4.84
N GLY A 38 -7.95 14.28 5.77
CA GLY A 38 -8.47 13.91 7.08
C GLY A 38 -9.07 12.52 7.12
N GLU A 39 -8.87 11.73 6.08
CA GLU A 39 -9.40 10.37 6.02
C GLU A 39 -8.41 9.41 6.65
N THR A 40 -8.37 9.42 7.97
CA THR A 40 -7.34 8.68 8.67
C THR A 40 -7.41 7.18 8.47
N GLU A 41 -8.58 6.60 8.44
CA GLU A 41 -8.68 5.16 8.27
C GLU A 41 -8.14 4.72 6.92
N GLU A 42 -8.50 5.46 5.89
CA GLU A 42 -8.01 5.13 4.57
C GLU A 42 -6.51 5.33 4.51
N ALA A 43 -6.03 6.40 5.13
CA ALA A 43 -4.61 6.66 5.12
C ALA A 43 -3.84 5.53 5.78
N GLU A 44 -4.35 5.02 6.89
CA GLU A 44 -3.68 3.93 7.58
C GLU A 44 -3.67 2.68 6.75
N THR A 45 -4.78 2.40 6.07
CA THR A 45 -4.83 1.26 5.19
C THR A 45 -3.76 1.35 4.12
N TRP A 46 -3.62 2.51 3.50
CA TRP A 46 -2.63 2.66 2.44
C TRP A 46 -1.21 2.65 2.98
N ARG A 47 -1.00 3.12 4.22
CA ARG A 47 0.31 2.96 4.84
C ARG A 47 0.65 1.51 5.04
N GLY A 48 -0.35 0.70 5.42
CA GLY A 48 -0.13 -0.73 5.55
C GLY A 48 0.21 -1.37 4.22
N ILE A 49 -0.47 -0.96 3.16
CA ILE A 49 -0.18 -1.46 1.83
C ILE A 49 1.24 -1.08 1.42
N GLU A 50 1.61 0.16 1.69
CA GLU A 50 2.94 0.60 1.36
C GLU A 50 4.01 -0.23 2.08
N ALA A 51 3.79 -0.48 3.37
CA ALA A 51 4.74 -1.28 4.14
C ALA A 51 4.85 -2.69 3.59
N ALA A 52 3.70 -3.28 3.24
CA ALA A 52 3.71 -4.62 2.70
C ALA A 52 4.45 -4.67 1.36
N LEU A 53 4.26 -3.66 0.54
CA LEU A 53 4.94 -3.60 -0.74
C LEU A 53 6.45 -3.51 -0.56
N LYS A 54 6.89 -2.74 0.41
CA LYS A 54 8.31 -2.63 0.65
C LYS A 54 8.91 -3.94 1.09
N GLN A 55 8.17 -4.70 1.88
CA GLN A 55 8.66 -6.00 2.30
C GLN A 55 8.73 -6.96 1.14
N MET A 56 7.72 -6.91 0.27
CA MET A 56 7.69 -7.82 -0.85
C MET A 56 8.76 -7.54 -1.86
N ARG A 57 9.11 -6.26 -2.02
CA ARG A 57 10.10 -5.93 -2.96
C ARG A 57 11.46 -6.33 -2.48
N GLY A 58 11.54 -6.65 -1.32
CA GLY A 58 12.56 -7.14 -0.89
C GLY A 58 13.73 -6.72 -0.67
N PRO A 59 14.03 -6.64 0.03
CA PRO A 59 15.09 -6.13 0.27
C PRO A 59 15.93 -7.13 0.53
N HIS A 60 16.09 -7.80 0.53
CA HIS A 60 16.73 -8.68 0.75
C HIS A 60 17.90 -8.53 0.59
N VAL A 61 18.31 -8.29 0.91
CA VAL A 61 19.30 -8.12 0.87
C VAL A 61 20.04 -8.85 0.91
N SER A 62 20.41 -9.15 0.91
CA SER A 62 21.16 -9.77 0.89
C SER A 62 21.86 -9.79 1.19
#